data_bd77a8b61642d42d20e7bb56e503e406
#
_entry.id   bd77a8b61642d42d20e7bb56e503e406
#
_cell.length_a   1.000
_cell.length_b   1.000
_cell.length_c   1.000
_cell.angle_alpha   90.00
_cell.angle_beta   90.00
_cell.angle_gamma   90.00
#
_symmetry.space_group_name_H-M   'P 1'
#
loop_
_entity.id
_entity.type
_entity.pdbx_description
1 polymer ?
#
loop_
_entity_poly.entity_id
_entity_poly.type
_entity_poly.pdbx_seq_one_letter_code
_entity_poly.pdbx_strand_id
1 'polypeptide(L)'
;MARQLTERQQQFLSVLFDQAGGDVATAKKLAGYSDATSTTEVVNSMKEEILESTQSFMARNAPKAAMAMVSGLFDPTELGIRDKMAAAKELLDRTG
;
A
#
# COMPACT_ATOMS: atom_id res chain seq x y z
N MET A 1 -2.14 11.75 -19.70
CA MET A 1 -2.56 12.99 -19.05
C MET A 1 -3.55 12.66 -17.93
N ALA A 2 -3.28 13.16 -16.74
CA ALA A 2 -4.13 12.88 -15.59
C ALA A 2 -5.47 13.62 -15.73
N ARG A 3 -6.57 12.91 -15.49
CA ARG A 3 -7.88 13.55 -15.43
C ARG A 3 -8.01 14.29 -14.10
N GLN A 4 -8.92 15.25 -14.07
CA GLN A 4 -9.18 15.98 -12.83
C GLN A 4 -10.06 15.14 -11.90
N LEU A 5 -9.57 14.92 -10.70
CA LEU A 5 -10.30 14.18 -9.67
C LEU A 5 -11.17 15.10 -8.82
N THR A 6 -12.28 14.58 -8.32
CA THR A 6 -13.12 15.31 -7.36
C THR A 6 -12.40 15.37 -6.00
N GLU A 7 -12.86 16.25 -5.11
CA GLU A 7 -12.31 16.34 -3.76
C GLU A 7 -12.38 15.01 -3.01
N ARG A 8 -13.50 14.30 -3.14
CA ARG A 8 -13.67 13.01 -2.49
C ARG A 8 -12.70 11.97 -3.03
N GLN A 9 -12.49 11.95 -4.34
CA GLN A 9 -11.51 11.06 -4.96
C GLN A 9 -10.10 11.38 -4.51
N GLN A 10 -9.73 12.65 -4.45
CA GLN A 10 -8.43 13.08 -3.95
C GLN A 10 -8.24 12.67 -2.49
N GLN A 11 -9.25 12.88 -1.67
CA GLN A 11 -9.22 12.50 -0.26
C GLN A 11 -9.11 10.99 -0.09
N PHE A 12 -9.83 10.21 -0.89
CA PHE A 12 -9.74 8.75 -0.88
C PHE A 12 -8.31 8.29 -1.12
N LEU A 13 -7.67 8.81 -2.17
CA LEU A 13 -6.29 8.43 -2.50
C LEU A 13 -5.31 8.89 -1.41
N SER A 14 -5.55 10.06 -0.84
CA SER A 14 -4.71 10.62 0.21
C SER A 14 -4.69 9.75 1.48
N VAL A 15 -5.83 9.20 1.88
CA VAL A 15 -5.93 8.43 3.12
C VAL A 15 -5.72 6.92 2.91
N LEU A 16 -5.73 6.45 1.67
CA LEU A 16 -5.71 5.01 1.36
C LEU A 16 -4.50 4.30 1.98
N PHE A 17 -3.31 4.86 1.84
CA PHE A 17 -2.09 4.27 2.39
C PHE A 17 -1.62 4.95 3.67
N ASP A 18 -2.50 5.70 4.31
CA ASP A 18 -2.21 6.39 5.56
C ASP A 18 -3.22 5.93 6.61
N GLN A 19 -4.24 6.73 6.90
CA GLN A 19 -5.22 6.43 7.94
C GLN A 19 -6.03 5.16 7.66
N ALA A 20 -6.30 4.87 6.38
CA ALA A 20 -7.07 3.69 6.00
C ALA A 20 -6.24 2.39 6.02
N GLY A 21 -4.90 2.50 6.07
CA GLY A 21 -4.05 1.31 6.15
C GLY A 21 -4.16 0.37 4.95
N GLY A 22 -4.52 0.89 3.77
CA GLY A 22 -4.70 0.11 2.57
C GLY A 22 -6.10 -0.47 2.39
N ASP A 23 -7.00 -0.27 3.37
CA ASP A 23 -8.37 -0.79 3.28
C ASP A 23 -9.27 0.17 2.52
N VAL A 24 -9.78 -0.28 1.36
CA VAL A 24 -10.59 0.58 0.48
C VAL A 24 -11.93 0.97 1.10
N ALA A 25 -12.55 0.09 1.89
CA ALA A 25 -13.81 0.42 2.55
C ALA A 25 -13.62 1.52 3.60
N THR A 26 -12.54 1.46 4.35
CA THR A 26 -12.20 2.50 5.34
C THR A 26 -11.88 3.81 4.65
N ALA A 27 -11.10 3.78 3.56
CA ALA A 27 -10.77 4.97 2.78
C ALA A 27 -12.03 5.64 2.23
N LYS A 28 -12.98 4.84 1.77
CA LYS A 28 -14.27 5.36 1.27
C LYS A 28 -15.01 6.14 2.36
N LYS A 29 -15.07 5.60 3.57
CA LYS A 29 -15.71 6.27 4.71
C LYS A 29 -14.99 7.56 5.08
N LEU A 30 -13.67 7.51 5.18
CA LEU A 30 -12.85 8.67 5.54
C LEU A 30 -12.93 9.78 4.50
N ALA A 31 -13.13 9.42 3.24
CA ALA A 31 -13.27 10.39 2.15
C ALA A 31 -14.65 11.06 2.12
N GLY A 32 -15.58 10.60 2.92
CA GLY A 32 -16.91 11.22 3.01
C GLY A 32 -17.92 10.70 2.02
N TYR A 33 -17.68 9.53 1.42
CA TYR A 33 -18.68 8.90 0.56
C TYR A 33 -19.86 8.39 1.36
N SER A 34 -21.04 8.44 0.76
CA SER A 34 -22.26 7.87 1.35
C SER A 34 -22.13 6.34 1.48
N ASP A 35 -22.74 5.78 2.52
CA ASP A 35 -22.83 4.32 2.67
C ASP A 35 -23.60 3.67 1.52
N ALA A 36 -24.47 4.42 0.85
CA ALA A 36 -25.21 3.95 -0.33
C ALA A 36 -24.33 3.80 -1.57
N THR A 37 -23.18 4.48 -1.60
CA THR A 37 -22.22 4.35 -2.69
C THR A 37 -21.41 3.08 -2.50
N SER A 38 -21.40 2.19 -3.51
CA SER A 38 -20.66 0.92 -3.35
C SER A 38 -19.15 1.15 -3.43
N THR A 39 -18.42 0.35 -2.66
CA THR A 39 -16.95 0.37 -2.68
C THR A 39 -16.44 0.03 -4.09
N THR A 40 -17.09 -0.89 -4.78
CA THR A 40 -16.74 -1.29 -6.15
C THR A 40 -16.86 -0.09 -7.12
N GLU A 41 -17.91 0.72 -6.98
CA GLU A 41 -18.09 1.91 -7.82
C GLU A 41 -16.97 2.91 -7.59
N VAL A 42 -16.61 3.15 -6.31
CA VAL A 42 -15.53 4.07 -5.96
C VAL A 42 -14.20 3.58 -6.54
N VAL A 43 -13.88 2.32 -6.35
CA VAL A 43 -12.63 1.72 -6.85
C VAL A 43 -12.59 1.79 -8.38
N ASN A 44 -13.68 1.42 -9.05
CA ASN A 44 -13.72 1.43 -10.52
C ASN A 44 -13.56 2.84 -11.08
N SER A 45 -14.08 3.86 -10.38
CA SER A 45 -13.95 5.25 -10.82
C SER A 45 -12.50 5.76 -10.78
N MET A 46 -11.63 5.12 -10.00
CA MET A 46 -10.24 5.55 -9.80
C MET A 46 -9.25 4.41 -9.99
N LYS A 47 -9.60 3.41 -10.78
CA LYS A 47 -8.80 2.19 -10.92
C LYS A 47 -7.35 2.48 -11.30
N GLU A 48 -7.15 3.36 -12.28
CA GLU A 48 -5.81 3.73 -12.74
C GLU A 48 -5.04 4.49 -11.67
N GLU A 49 -5.70 5.45 -11.03
CA GLU A 49 -5.09 6.26 -9.98
C GLU A 49 -4.72 5.43 -8.76
N ILE A 50 -5.57 4.47 -8.39
CA ILE A 50 -5.27 3.54 -7.29
C ILE A 50 -4.05 2.69 -7.65
N LEU A 51 -3.98 2.19 -8.88
CA LEU A 51 -2.83 1.39 -9.32
C LEU A 51 -1.55 2.21 -9.28
N GLU A 52 -1.56 3.43 -9.80
CA GLU A 52 -0.40 4.33 -9.76
C GLU A 52 0.02 4.63 -8.33
N SER A 53 -0.94 4.93 -7.45
CA SER A 53 -0.66 5.22 -6.04
C SER A 53 -0.05 4.01 -5.35
N THR A 54 -0.55 2.82 -5.66
CA THR A 54 -0.03 1.57 -5.10
C THR A 54 1.42 1.36 -5.53
N GLN A 55 1.70 1.53 -6.82
CA GLN A 55 3.04 1.38 -7.35
C GLN A 55 4.01 2.38 -6.73
N SER A 56 3.58 3.64 -6.60
CA SER A 56 4.39 4.68 -5.96
C SER A 56 4.65 4.37 -4.50
N PHE A 57 3.64 3.90 -3.78
CA PHE A 57 3.79 3.51 -2.38
C PHE A 57 4.80 2.37 -2.24
N MET A 58 4.68 1.34 -3.06
CA MET A 58 5.60 0.21 -3.05
C MET A 58 7.03 0.65 -3.38
N ALA A 59 7.19 1.47 -4.42
CA ALA A 59 8.51 1.96 -4.83
C ALA A 59 9.18 2.77 -3.72
N ARG A 60 8.42 3.60 -3.01
CA ARG A 60 8.97 4.42 -1.92
C ARG A 60 9.34 3.59 -0.69
N ASN A 61 8.62 2.49 -0.45
CA ASN A 61 8.81 1.69 0.75
C ASN A 61 9.68 0.44 0.54
N ALA A 62 9.91 0.04 -0.70
CA ALA A 62 10.74 -1.12 -0.99
C ALA A 62 12.17 -0.98 -0.44
N PRO A 63 12.86 0.16 -0.62
CA PRO A 63 14.20 0.32 -0.03
C PRO A 63 14.18 0.21 1.49
N LYS A 64 13.17 0.77 2.14
CA LYS A 64 13.03 0.70 3.60
C LYS A 64 12.82 -0.74 4.08
N ALA A 65 11.98 -1.49 3.36
CA ALA A 65 11.74 -2.90 3.66
C ALA A 65 13.03 -3.71 3.45
N ALA A 66 13.76 -3.44 2.39
CA ALA A 66 15.04 -4.10 2.11
C ALA A 66 16.05 -3.84 3.22
N MET A 67 16.14 -2.60 3.69
CA MET A 67 17.04 -2.23 4.79
C MET A 67 16.66 -2.94 6.09
N ALA A 68 15.36 -3.03 6.37
CA ALA A 68 14.88 -3.75 7.55
C ALA A 68 15.24 -5.23 7.48
N MET A 69 15.15 -5.84 6.31
CA MET A 69 15.51 -7.24 6.11
C MET A 69 17.02 -7.47 6.27
N VAL A 70 17.83 -6.59 5.70
CA VAL A 70 19.29 -6.67 5.84
C VAL A 70 19.68 -6.53 7.31
N SER A 71 19.09 -5.57 8.03
CA SER A 71 19.31 -5.41 9.47
C SER A 71 18.91 -6.68 10.23
N GLY A 72 17.84 -7.33 9.82
CA GLY A 72 17.37 -8.57 10.41
C GLY A 72 18.32 -9.74 10.21
N LEU A 73 19.04 -9.76 9.09
CA LEU A 73 20.02 -10.83 8.79
C LEU A 73 21.21 -10.80 9.75
N PHE A 74 21.48 -9.66 10.37
CA PHE A 74 22.58 -9.49 11.31
C PHE A 74 22.12 -9.52 12.76
N ASP A 75 20.86 -9.88 13.02
CA ASP A 75 20.32 -10.02 14.36
C ASP A 75 21.00 -11.23 15.04
N PRO A 76 21.55 -11.09 16.25
CA PRO A 76 22.22 -12.17 16.95
C PRO A 76 21.29 -13.29 17.44
N THR A 77 19.98 -13.12 17.36
CA THR A 77 19.03 -14.16 17.76
C THR A 77 18.83 -15.16 16.63
N GLU A 78 19.31 -16.37 16.81
CA GLU A 78 19.26 -17.42 15.77
C GLU A 78 17.84 -17.72 15.27
N LEU A 79 16.87 -17.73 16.16
CA LEU A 79 15.48 -18.06 15.82
C LEU A 79 14.86 -17.02 14.86
N GLY A 80 15.24 -15.75 15.03
CA GLY A 80 14.77 -14.68 14.16
C GLY A 80 15.43 -14.68 12.80
N ILE A 81 16.70 -15.09 12.73
CA ILE A 81 17.49 -15.02 11.50
C ILE A 81 16.90 -15.91 10.39
N ARG A 82 16.54 -17.13 10.70
CA ARG A 82 16.00 -18.06 9.69
C ARG A 82 14.70 -17.53 9.07
N ASP A 83 13.78 -17.08 9.91
CA ASP A 83 12.49 -16.56 9.44
C ASP A 83 12.68 -15.29 8.62
N LYS A 84 13.59 -14.41 9.05
CA LYS A 84 13.88 -13.17 8.34
C LYS A 84 14.55 -13.44 6.99
N MET A 85 15.42 -14.42 6.91
CA MET A 85 16.04 -14.81 5.65
C MET A 85 15.02 -15.39 4.68
N ALA A 86 14.12 -16.24 5.14
CA ALA A 86 13.06 -16.79 4.32
C ALA A 86 12.13 -15.69 3.80
N ALA A 87 11.76 -14.75 4.66
CA ALA A 87 10.92 -13.62 4.29
C ALA A 87 11.60 -12.71 3.27
N ALA A 88 12.90 -12.45 3.45
CA ALA A 88 13.68 -11.64 2.52
C ALA A 88 13.75 -12.27 1.13
N LYS A 89 13.99 -13.58 1.07
CA LYS A 89 14.01 -14.31 -0.18
C LYS A 89 12.68 -14.26 -0.90
N GLU A 90 11.59 -14.48 -0.15
CA GLU A 90 10.25 -14.45 -0.72
C GLU A 90 9.92 -13.08 -1.30
N LEU A 91 10.27 -12.02 -0.59
CA LEU A 91 10.02 -10.66 -1.07
C LEU A 91 10.82 -10.35 -2.33
N LEU A 92 12.08 -10.74 -2.37
CA LEU A 92 12.93 -10.52 -3.54
C LEU A 92 12.39 -11.29 -4.76
N ASP A 93 11.91 -12.50 -4.55
CA ASP A 93 11.33 -13.30 -5.63
C ASP A 93 10.06 -12.64 -6.20
N ARG A 94 9.29 -11.94 -5.36
CA ARG A 94 8.09 -11.23 -5.79
C ARG A 94 8.38 -9.91 -6.50
N THR A 95 9.45 -9.26 -6.11
CA THR A 95 9.81 -7.94 -6.69
C THR A 95 10.81 -8.02 -7.82
N GLY A 96 11.46 -9.17 -7.93
CA GLY A 96 12.45 -9.43 -8.98
C GLY A 96 11.82 -9.88 -10.29
#